data_b39fea47461b50e6d84dd5db52db5ecd
#
_entry.id   b39fea47461b50e6d84dd5db52db5ecd
#
_cell.length_a   1.000
_cell.length_b   1.000
_cell.length_c   1.000
_cell.angle_alpha   90.00
_cell.angle_beta   90.00
_cell.angle_gamma   90.00
#
_symmetry.space_group_name_H-M   'P 1'
#
loop_
_entity.id
_entity.type
_entity.pdbx_description
1 polymer ?
#
loop_
_entity_poly.entity_id
_entity_poly.type
_entity_poly.pdbx_seq_one_letter_code
_entity_poly.pdbx_strand_id
1 'polypeptide(L)'
;MLSFDTNLAVHAANRDSASHAQSRGFIESLAARRDVAICELMLVELYLKLRNERIFTRPLTAAQAVAVCTAYRSNQAWQLIDCAPVMDDVWGLAAKSGFAFRRIIDVRLARTLLHHGVTEFATANVRDFAKLGFERVWNPLTT
;
A
#
# COMPACT_ATOMS: atom_id res chain seq x y z
N MET A 1 -7.80 -12.49 2.97
CA MET A 1 -8.02 -11.12 2.45
C MET A 1 -6.83 -10.66 1.64
N LEU A 2 -7.09 -9.74 0.74
CA LEU A 2 -6.11 -9.14 -0.14
C LEU A 2 -5.88 -7.67 0.25
N SER A 3 -4.65 -7.20 0.14
CA SER A 3 -4.31 -5.78 0.19
C SER A 3 -3.36 -5.42 -0.95
N PHE A 4 -3.10 -4.14 -1.12
CA PHE A 4 -2.22 -3.65 -2.17
C PHE A 4 -1.30 -2.54 -1.67
N ASP A 5 -0.16 -2.40 -2.34
CA ASP A 5 0.85 -1.42 -2.01
C ASP A 5 0.39 0.00 -2.37
N THR A 6 0.80 0.97 -1.57
CA THR A 6 0.64 2.41 -1.81
C THR A 6 1.08 2.81 -3.21
N ASN A 7 2.15 2.21 -3.74
CA ASN A 7 2.66 2.52 -5.07
C ASN A 7 1.63 2.31 -6.18
N LEU A 8 0.75 1.32 -6.05
CA LEU A 8 -0.33 1.11 -7.03
C LEU A 8 -1.33 2.26 -7.01
N ALA A 9 -1.68 2.77 -5.83
CA ALA A 9 -2.53 3.95 -5.70
C ALA A 9 -1.87 5.21 -6.25
N VAL A 10 -0.56 5.36 -6.08
CA VAL A 10 0.22 6.47 -6.65
C VAL A 10 0.18 6.42 -8.17
N HIS A 11 0.45 5.27 -8.79
CA HIS A 11 0.35 5.11 -10.24
C HIS A 11 -1.07 5.37 -10.75
N ALA A 12 -2.09 4.93 -10.02
CA ALA A 12 -3.49 5.18 -10.37
C ALA A 12 -3.87 6.67 -10.32
N ALA A 13 -3.21 7.46 -9.50
CA ALA A 13 -3.41 8.90 -9.40
C ALA A 13 -2.55 9.71 -10.38
N ASN A 14 -1.41 9.16 -10.82
CA ASN A 14 -0.44 9.87 -11.66
C ASN A 14 -0.67 9.58 -13.14
N ARG A 15 -1.30 10.52 -13.84
CA ARG A 15 -1.58 10.39 -15.27
C ARG A 15 -0.31 10.30 -16.14
N ASP A 16 0.81 10.80 -15.65
CA ASP A 16 2.10 10.74 -16.36
C ASP A 16 2.81 9.40 -16.17
N SER A 17 2.33 8.54 -15.27
CA SER A 17 2.90 7.21 -15.07
C SER A 17 2.58 6.30 -16.24
N ALA A 18 3.60 5.57 -16.72
CA ALA A 18 3.43 4.51 -17.72
C ALA A 18 2.48 3.38 -17.25
N SER A 19 2.33 3.23 -15.94
CA SER A 19 1.47 2.21 -15.30
C SER A 19 0.11 2.76 -14.87
N HIS A 20 -0.24 4.00 -15.21
CA HIS A 20 -1.47 4.65 -14.77
C HIS A 20 -2.72 3.83 -15.11
N ALA A 21 -2.94 3.49 -16.36
CA ALA A 21 -4.14 2.77 -16.81
C ALA A 21 -4.25 1.38 -16.16
N GLN A 22 -3.15 0.65 -16.08
CA GLN A 22 -3.13 -0.69 -15.49
C GLN A 22 -3.39 -0.65 -13.98
N SER A 23 -2.75 0.26 -13.25
CA SER A 23 -2.97 0.44 -11.81
C SER A 23 -4.39 0.85 -11.50
N ARG A 24 -4.91 1.81 -12.25
CA ARG A 24 -6.29 2.25 -12.09
C ARG A 24 -7.27 1.12 -12.34
N GLY A 25 -7.11 0.39 -13.44
CA GLY A 25 -7.95 -0.77 -13.75
C GLY A 25 -7.90 -1.85 -12.68
N PHE A 26 -6.72 -2.13 -12.14
CA PHE A 26 -6.56 -3.08 -11.04
C PHE A 26 -7.33 -2.64 -9.78
N ILE A 27 -7.14 -1.39 -9.35
CA ILE A 27 -7.82 -0.88 -8.15
C ILE A 27 -9.34 -0.83 -8.37
N GLU A 28 -9.79 -0.41 -9.54
CA GLU A 28 -11.22 -0.41 -9.88
C GLU A 28 -11.82 -1.83 -9.83
N SER A 29 -11.05 -2.85 -10.22
CA SER A 29 -11.49 -4.24 -10.12
C SER A 29 -11.70 -4.72 -8.68
N LEU A 30 -11.09 -4.05 -7.71
CA LEU A 30 -11.22 -4.36 -6.28
C LEU A 30 -12.39 -3.62 -5.63
N ALA A 31 -12.95 -2.60 -6.25
CA ALA A 31 -13.83 -1.62 -5.61
C ALA A 31 -15.04 -2.22 -4.90
N ALA A 32 -15.64 -3.27 -5.47
CA ALA A 32 -16.82 -3.94 -4.91
C ALA A 32 -16.49 -5.22 -4.13
N ARG A 33 -15.23 -5.61 -4.07
CA ARG A 33 -14.81 -6.83 -3.36
C ARG A 33 -14.84 -6.61 -1.86
N ARG A 34 -15.34 -7.61 -1.13
CA ARG A 34 -15.45 -7.58 0.34
C ARG A 34 -14.27 -8.24 1.07
N ASP A 35 -13.37 -8.83 0.32
CA ASP A 35 -12.16 -9.49 0.83
C ASP A 35 -10.90 -8.63 0.67
N VAL A 36 -11.07 -7.31 0.62
CA VAL A 36 -9.98 -6.33 0.51
C VAL A 36 -9.84 -5.58 1.82
N ALA A 37 -8.61 -5.37 2.24
CA ALA A 37 -8.27 -4.55 3.39
C ALA A 37 -7.26 -3.47 2.99
N ILE A 38 -7.39 -2.28 3.58
CA ILE A 38 -6.40 -1.22 3.51
C ILE A 38 -6.03 -0.77 4.92
N CYS A 39 -4.86 -0.17 5.07
CA CYS A 39 -4.34 0.27 6.34
C CYS A 39 -4.20 1.80 6.37
N GLU A 40 -4.46 2.43 7.51
CA GLU A 40 -4.23 3.88 7.70
C GLU A 40 -2.78 4.28 7.35
N LEU A 41 -1.80 3.41 7.62
CA LEU A 41 -0.41 3.64 7.23
C LEU A 41 -0.24 3.81 5.71
N MET A 42 -0.98 3.04 4.91
CA MET A 42 -0.98 3.18 3.45
C MET A 42 -1.51 4.56 3.03
N LEU A 43 -2.56 5.02 3.69
CA LEU A 43 -3.17 6.30 3.36
C LEU A 43 -2.27 7.48 3.75
N VAL A 44 -1.55 7.38 4.85
CA VAL A 44 -0.53 8.37 5.24
C VAL A 44 0.58 8.43 4.20
N GLU A 45 1.11 7.29 3.78
CA GLU A 45 2.12 7.24 2.71
C GLU A 45 1.58 7.80 1.39
N LEU A 46 0.35 7.43 1.03
CA LEU A 46 -0.30 7.93 -0.18
C LEU A 46 -0.39 9.46 -0.16
N TYR A 47 -0.86 10.04 0.94
CA TYR A 47 -0.93 11.49 1.12
C TYR A 47 0.43 12.16 0.86
N LEU A 48 1.48 11.63 1.49
CA LEU A 48 2.83 12.18 1.34
C LEU A 48 3.31 12.12 -0.11
N LYS A 49 3.06 11.02 -0.81
CA LYS A 49 3.48 10.83 -2.21
C LYS A 49 2.66 11.69 -3.18
N LEU A 50 1.35 11.85 -2.94
CA LEU A 50 0.48 12.71 -3.78
C LEU A 50 0.90 14.17 -3.77
N ARG A 51 1.55 14.62 -2.69
CA ARG A 51 2.03 16.00 -2.55
C ARG A 51 3.51 16.18 -2.89
N ASN A 52 4.18 15.13 -3.32
CA ASN A 52 5.62 15.14 -3.57
C ASN A 52 5.92 15.58 -5.01
N GLU A 53 6.58 16.72 -5.16
CA GLU A 53 6.99 17.27 -6.47
C GLU A 53 8.02 16.41 -7.22
N ARG A 54 8.71 15.49 -6.53
CA ARG A 54 9.63 14.54 -7.15
C ARG A 54 8.91 13.38 -7.84
N ILE A 55 7.65 13.13 -7.46
CA ILE A 55 6.83 12.05 -8.01
C ILE A 55 5.85 12.59 -9.04
N PHE A 56 5.22 13.72 -8.74
CA PHE A 56 4.21 14.35 -9.59
C PHE A 56 4.74 15.63 -10.21
N THR A 57 4.60 15.78 -11.52
CA THR A 57 4.88 17.05 -12.23
C THR A 57 4.00 18.17 -11.66
N ARG A 58 2.76 17.84 -11.33
CA ARG A 58 1.81 18.76 -10.67
C ARG A 58 1.28 18.08 -9.41
N PRO A 59 1.95 18.24 -8.26
CA PRO A 59 1.47 17.68 -7.00
C PRO A 59 0.05 18.13 -6.68
N LEU A 60 -0.71 17.26 -6.04
CA LEU A 60 -2.04 17.61 -5.58
C LEU A 60 -1.96 18.65 -4.46
N THR A 61 -2.98 19.50 -4.37
CA THR A 61 -3.16 20.36 -3.20
C THR A 61 -3.47 19.52 -1.97
N ALA A 62 -3.33 20.10 -0.78
CA ALA A 62 -3.68 19.41 0.47
C ALA A 62 -5.11 18.89 0.45
N ALA A 63 -6.06 19.71 0.00
CA ALA A 63 -7.47 19.31 -0.09
C ALA A 63 -7.70 18.17 -1.09
N GLN A 64 -7.05 18.22 -2.25
CA GLN A 64 -7.15 17.17 -3.27
C GLN A 64 -6.56 15.84 -2.77
N ALA A 65 -5.40 15.89 -2.12
CA ALA A 65 -4.76 14.70 -1.58
C ALA A 65 -5.61 14.03 -0.48
N VAL A 66 -6.19 14.84 0.42
CA VAL A 66 -7.13 14.33 1.43
C VAL A 66 -8.36 13.72 0.78
N ALA A 67 -8.89 14.33 -0.29
CA ALA A 67 -10.05 13.79 -1.00
C ALA A 67 -9.76 12.40 -1.60
N VAL A 68 -8.58 12.20 -2.19
CA VAL A 68 -8.16 10.89 -2.71
C VAL A 68 -8.07 9.86 -1.58
N CYS A 69 -7.39 10.19 -0.50
CA CYS A 69 -7.24 9.28 0.65
C CYS A 69 -8.61 8.95 1.27
N THR A 70 -9.49 9.93 1.40
CA THR A 70 -10.84 9.75 1.94
C THR A 70 -11.69 8.85 1.04
N ALA A 71 -11.54 8.92 -0.27
CA ALA A 71 -12.25 8.04 -1.20
C ALA A 71 -11.90 6.56 -0.96
N TYR A 72 -10.63 6.24 -0.76
CA TYR A 72 -10.21 4.89 -0.38
C TYR A 72 -10.75 4.51 1.00
N ARG A 73 -10.57 5.39 1.97
CA ARG A 73 -10.97 5.18 3.37
C ARG A 73 -12.47 4.94 3.54
N SER A 74 -13.28 5.56 2.70
CA SER A 74 -14.75 5.52 2.78
C SER A 74 -15.36 4.34 2.01
N ASN A 75 -14.57 3.50 1.37
CA ASN A 75 -15.08 2.33 0.67
C ASN A 75 -15.64 1.32 1.68
N GLN A 76 -16.95 1.23 1.77
CA GLN A 76 -17.64 0.38 2.75
C GLN A 76 -17.50 -1.13 2.46
N ALA A 77 -17.09 -1.51 1.25
CA ALA A 77 -16.81 -2.90 0.92
C ALA A 77 -15.46 -3.37 1.52
N TRP A 78 -14.53 -2.44 1.79
CA TRP A 78 -13.19 -2.75 2.28
C TRP A 78 -13.10 -2.64 3.79
N GLN A 79 -12.22 -3.46 4.38
CA GLN A 79 -11.87 -3.33 5.78
C GLN A 79 -10.77 -2.27 5.94
N LEU A 80 -11.03 -1.28 6.79
CA LEU A 80 -10.01 -0.32 7.20
C LEU A 80 -9.30 -0.83 8.46
N ILE A 81 -7.97 -0.97 8.37
CA ILE A 81 -7.11 -1.40 9.46
C ILE A 81 -6.41 -0.17 10.01
N ASP A 82 -6.57 0.08 11.31
CA ASP A 82 -5.93 1.20 11.99
C ASP A 82 -4.51 0.86 12.43
N CYS A 83 -4.35 -0.12 13.32
CA CYS A 83 -3.05 -0.54 13.84
C CYS A 83 -3.07 -2.02 14.28
N ALA A 84 -1.89 -2.51 14.68
CA ALA A 84 -1.73 -3.84 15.28
C ALA A 84 -0.55 -3.83 16.25
N PRO A 85 -0.55 -4.72 17.27
CA PRO A 85 0.54 -4.82 18.26
C PRO A 85 1.73 -5.63 17.71
N VAL A 86 2.38 -5.12 16.66
CA VAL A 86 3.42 -5.84 15.91
C VAL A 86 4.84 -5.31 16.13
N MET A 87 4.99 -4.28 16.97
CA MET A 87 6.29 -3.59 17.04
C MET A 87 7.41 -4.43 17.63
N ASP A 88 7.13 -5.36 18.54
CA ASP A 88 8.18 -6.27 19.04
C ASP A 88 8.77 -7.11 17.90
N ASP A 89 7.93 -7.64 17.05
CA ASP A 89 8.33 -8.35 15.82
C ASP A 89 9.13 -7.46 14.88
N VAL A 90 8.65 -6.24 14.66
CA VAL A 90 9.30 -5.26 13.76
C VAL A 90 10.70 -4.93 14.27
N TRP A 91 10.86 -4.63 15.56
CA TRP A 91 12.17 -4.35 16.16
C TRP A 91 13.10 -5.55 16.12
N GLY A 92 12.56 -6.75 16.32
CA GLY A 92 13.33 -7.98 16.19
C GLY A 92 13.93 -8.19 14.79
N LEU A 93 13.15 -7.90 13.74
CA LEU A 93 13.63 -7.94 12.35
C LEU A 93 14.62 -6.82 12.06
N ALA A 94 14.31 -5.60 12.51
CA ALA A 94 15.15 -4.43 12.27
C ALA A 94 16.54 -4.53 12.94
N ALA A 95 16.67 -5.31 14.02
CA ALA A 95 17.92 -5.52 14.72
C ALA A 95 18.87 -6.50 14.03
N LYS A 96 18.40 -7.24 13.03
CA LYS A 96 19.23 -8.21 12.31
C LYS A 96 20.30 -7.53 11.49
N SER A 97 21.50 -8.15 11.48
CA SER A 97 22.60 -7.70 10.63
C SER A 97 22.18 -7.69 9.16
N GLY A 98 22.52 -6.63 8.44
CA GLY A 98 22.16 -6.47 7.02
C GLY A 98 20.75 -5.98 6.76
N PHE A 99 19.95 -5.68 7.78
CA PHE A 99 18.64 -5.09 7.60
C PHE A 99 18.75 -3.68 7.00
N ALA A 100 18.15 -3.47 5.82
CA ALA A 100 18.13 -2.16 5.18
C ALA A 100 17.15 -1.23 5.93
N PHE A 101 17.66 -0.14 6.50
CA PHE A 101 16.91 0.68 7.46
C PHE A 101 15.57 1.21 6.93
N ARG A 102 15.47 1.50 5.63
CA ARG A 102 14.23 1.99 5.01
C ARG A 102 13.12 0.95 4.96
N ARG A 103 13.47 -0.33 5.05
CA ARG A 103 12.50 -1.43 5.05
C ARG A 103 11.64 -1.50 6.31
N ILE A 104 11.96 -0.74 7.35
CA ILE A 104 11.19 -0.78 8.59
C ILE A 104 9.72 -0.39 8.37
N ILE A 105 9.45 0.54 7.46
CA ILE A 105 8.08 0.95 7.13
C ILE A 105 7.32 -0.18 6.44
N ASP A 106 7.93 -0.83 5.45
CA ASP A 106 7.33 -1.96 4.74
C ASP A 106 7.09 -3.16 5.66
N VAL A 107 8.03 -3.43 6.55
CA VAL A 107 7.90 -4.51 7.54
C VAL A 107 6.76 -4.22 8.51
N ARG A 108 6.64 -3.01 9.00
CA ARG A 108 5.52 -2.60 9.88
C ARG A 108 4.18 -2.75 9.17
N LEU A 109 4.08 -2.28 7.93
CA LEU A 109 2.89 -2.42 7.12
C LEU A 109 2.51 -3.89 6.92
N ALA A 110 3.45 -4.70 6.46
CA ALA A 110 3.24 -6.12 6.21
C ALA A 110 2.79 -6.86 7.47
N ARG A 111 3.45 -6.65 8.60
CA ARG A 111 3.08 -7.29 9.87
C ARG A 111 1.70 -6.85 10.35
N THR A 112 1.35 -5.58 10.18
CA THR A 112 0.02 -5.05 10.52
C THR A 112 -1.06 -5.73 9.67
N LEU A 113 -0.87 -5.83 8.38
CA LEU A 113 -1.81 -6.49 7.46
C LEU A 113 -1.95 -7.99 7.79
N LEU A 114 -0.83 -8.69 7.98
CA LEU A 114 -0.82 -10.11 8.35
C LEU A 114 -1.54 -10.37 9.67
N HIS A 115 -1.36 -9.51 10.68
CA HIS A 115 -2.05 -9.62 11.96
C HIS A 115 -3.58 -9.61 11.81
N HIS A 116 -4.08 -8.84 10.85
CA HIS A 116 -5.51 -8.76 10.56
C HIS A 116 -6.01 -9.76 9.51
N GLY A 117 -5.20 -10.76 9.16
CA GLY A 117 -5.62 -11.85 8.30
C GLY A 117 -5.48 -11.58 6.79
N VAL A 118 -4.72 -10.57 6.40
CA VAL A 118 -4.37 -10.36 4.99
C VAL A 118 -3.32 -11.39 4.60
N THR A 119 -3.60 -12.18 3.58
CA THR A 119 -2.71 -13.25 3.09
C THR A 119 -2.14 -12.96 1.71
N GLU A 120 -2.77 -12.07 0.94
CA GLU A 120 -2.36 -11.73 -0.41
C GLU A 120 -2.03 -10.24 -0.50
N PHE A 121 -0.91 -9.93 -1.15
CA PHE A 121 -0.44 -8.54 -1.28
C PHE A 121 -0.01 -8.22 -2.71
N ALA A 122 -0.70 -7.29 -3.35
CA ALA A 122 -0.39 -6.80 -4.69
C ALA A 122 0.58 -5.60 -4.61
N THR A 123 1.70 -5.69 -5.30
CA THR A 123 2.74 -4.64 -5.30
C THR A 123 3.54 -4.65 -6.59
N ALA A 124 3.98 -3.47 -7.03
CA ALA A 124 4.98 -3.38 -8.09
C ALA A 124 6.38 -3.83 -7.62
N ASN A 125 6.64 -3.84 -6.31
CA ASN A 125 7.91 -4.18 -5.68
C ASN A 125 7.85 -5.56 -5.00
N VAL A 126 7.55 -6.60 -5.76
CA VAL A 126 7.40 -7.98 -5.25
C VAL A 126 8.60 -8.41 -4.39
N ARG A 127 9.80 -8.04 -4.79
CA ARG A 127 11.04 -8.40 -4.10
C ARG A 127 11.06 -7.95 -2.63
N ASP A 128 10.52 -6.78 -2.34
CA ASP A 128 10.57 -6.18 -1.00
C ASP A 128 9.60 -6.85 -0.03
N PHE A 129 8.56 -7.49 -0.54
CA PHE A 129 7.49 -8.09 0.26
C PHE A 129 7.46 -9.62 0.24
N ALA A 130 8.19 -10.27 -0.69
CA ALA A 130 8.12 -11.71 -0.92
C ALA A 130 8.44 -12.59 0.29
N LYS A 131 9.24 -12.08 1.25
CA LYS A 131 9.69 -12.85 2.43
C LYS A 131 9.09 -12.34 3.74
N LEU A 132 8.05 -11.52 3.69
CA LEU A 132 7.47 -10.91 4.89
C LEU A 132 6.34 -11.72 5.52
N GLY A 133 5.91 -12.81 4.88
CA GLY A 133 4.94 -13.75 5.46
C GLY A 133 3.63 -13.89 4.72
N PHE A 134 3.40 -13.13 3.65
CA PHE A 134 2.22 -13.30 2.80
C PHE A 134 2.28 -14.63 2.03
N GLU A 135 1.13 -15.26 1.85
CA GLU A 135 1.01 -16.48 1.03
C GLU A 135 1.24 -16.18 -0.46
N ARG A 136 0.80 -14.99 -0.90
CA ARG A 136 0.96 -14.54 -2.28
C ARG A 136 1.36 -13.08 -2.32
N VAL A 137 2.46 -12.81 -3.03
CA VAL A 137 2.87 -11.45 -3.41
C VAL A 137 3.04 -11.42 -4.92
N TRP A 138 2.39 -10.48 -5.60
CA TRP A 138 2.49 -10.40 -7.05
C TRP A 138 2.39 -8.97 -7.57
N ASN A 139 2.87 -8.77 -8.79
CA ASN A 139 2.75 -7.50 -9.48
C ASN A 139 1.56 -7.54 -10.47
N PRO A 140 0.47 -6.82 -10.21
CA PRO A 140 -0.68 -6.79 -11.11
C PRO A 140 -0.46 -5.98 -12.39
N LEU A 141 0.68 -5.26 -12.49
CA LEU A 141 1.02 -4.42 -13.64
C LEU A 141 1.77 -5.20 -14.72
N THR A 142 2.23 -6.40 -14.42
CA THR A 142 2.89 -7.29 -15.39
C THR A 142 1.86 -8.28 -15.94
N THR A 143 1.76 -8.32 -17.25
CA THR A 143 0.89 -9.27 -17.95
C THR A 143 1.70 -10.49 -18.39
#